data_545f2d9638fe63e7fad448da7614f7bf
#
_entry.id   545f2d9638fe63e7fad448da7614f7bf
#
_cell.length_a   1.000
_cell.length_b   1.000
_cell.length_c   1.000
_cell.angle_alpha   90.00
_cell.angle_beta   90.00
_cell.angle_gamma   90.00
#
_symmetry.space_group_name_H-M   'P 1'
#
loop_
_entity.id
_entity.type
_entity.pdbx_description
1 polymer ?
#
loop_
_entity_poly.entity_id
_entity_poly.type
_entity_poly.pdbx_seq_one_letter_code
_entity_poly.pdbx_strand_id
1 'polypeptide(L)'
;MSAIGPGASGSGTSGAGTFGASGPGASDPGIPGPATSVSDEEAARRWRLVLGRYAADQLSVGQQDQGLERSLRYLYDREYTARGHRVGRGTGEGGARAGGGAGLGGSQPHGVDVTALGWLNEAGSLFPRETFERMQVDAVSRYGLTELLQDDAALETLEPSRELAVAMLQVRGAMSDRAAAGLRRVIQRVVEDIVKRLRPRFATAVNGRIDRSRRSMHRVARNFDWKRTLRANLGRVDAEGRMTVQDVRFSARARRTLTWDVVLLVDQSGSMAPSLLYSAVCAGILSGLPGINVQLYLFDTSVVDMSHLADDPVTVLMTAQLGGGTDIARAMRHAEQQVRNPSRTVVALVSDFYEGGSVSNLLATVRRMASSGVTMLGLAALDEAAEPIYDQGTARHLAECGMEVAALTPERFAEWLGEVLS
;
A
#
# COMPACT_ATOMS: atom_id res chain seq x y z
N MET A 1 26.79 28.94 47.53
CA MET A 1 27.81 28.26 48.33
C MET A 1 28.28 27.06 47.59
N SER A 2 29.42 27.23 47.07
CA SER A 2 30.67 26.49 47.03
C SER A 2 30.62 25.25 46.17
N ALA A 3 31.17 25.27 44.99
CA ALA A 3 32.55 25.33 44.50
C ALA A 3 33.32 24.01 44.79
N ILE A 4 33.85 23.35 43.79
CA ILE A 4 35.26 23.19 43.42
C ILE A 4 35.41 21.88 42.59
N GLY A 5 35.94 21.98 41.36
CA GLY A 5 36.73 20.94 40.67
C GLY A 5 38.18 21.04 41.13
N PRO A 6 39.23 20.67 40.36
CA PRO A 6 39.46 19.72 39.28
C PRO A 6 40.73 18.84 39.53
N GLY A 7 41.21 18.15 38.50
CA GLY A 7 42.60 17.63 38.43
C GLY A 7 42.68 16.14 38.14
N ALA A 8 43.56 15.57 37.41
CA ALA A 8 44.69 15.93 36.55
C ALA A 8 45.23 14.58 35.99
N SER A 9 45.59 14.61 34.75
CA SER A 9 46.70 13.95 34.03
C SER A 9 47.45 12.76 34.64
N GLY A 10 47.71 11.73 33.83
CA GLY A 10 48.74 10.72 34.05
C GLY A 10 49.04 9.92 32.80
N SER A 11 50.13 10.22 32.17
CA SER A 11 50.82 9.55 31.06
C SER A 11 51.61 8.34 31.56
N GLY A 12 51.77 7.30 30.72
CA GLY A 12 52.72 6.22 31.02
C GLY A 12 52.67 5.06 30.01
N THR A 13 53.41 5.13 28.99
CA THR A 13 54.44 4.30 28.34
C THR A 13 54.42 2.77 28.47
N SER A 14 54.42 2.15 27.31
CA SER A 14 55.18 0.99 26.77
C SER A 14 55.33 -0.30 27.58
N GLY A 15 55.12 -1.42 26.88
CA GLY A 15 55.57 -2.73 27.27
C GLY A 15 55.18 -3.80 26.23
N ALA A 16 56.16 -4.16 25.40
CA ALA A 16 56.04 -5.30 24.48
C ALA A 16 56.16 -6.63 25.25
N GLY A 17 55.42 -7.64 24.85
CA GLY A 17 55.52 -9.01 25.39
C GLY A 17 54.86 -9.99 24.48
N THR A 18 55.66 -10.59 23.61
CA THR A 18 55.41 -11.84 22.88
C THR A 18 55.28 -13.00 23.83
N PHE A 19 54.22 -13.81 23.72
CA PHE A 19 54.25 -15.26 23.93
C PHE A 19 53.11 -15.95 23.17
N GLY A 20 53.49 -16.90 22.33
CA GLY A 20 52.60 -17.76 21.63
C GLY A 20 52.17 -18.98 22.49
N ALA A 21 51.01 -19.49 22.22
CA ALA A 21 50.72 -20.94 22.36
C ALA A 21 49.40 -21.28 21.66
N SER A 22 49.50 -22.30 20.86
CA SER A 22 48.46 -22.96 20.08
C SER A 22 47.43 -23.71 20.94
N GLY A 23 46.15 -23.71 20.50
CA GLY A 23 45.14 -24.67 20.98
C GLY A 23 43.84 -24.51 20.17
N PRO A 24 43.16 -25.60 19.78
CA PRO A 24 42.25 -25.65 18.66
C PRO A 24 40.77 -25.42 19.00
N GLY A 25 40.07 -24.79 18.10
CA GLY A 25 38.70 -25.13 17.71
C GLY A 25 37.55 -24.65 18.58
N ALA A 26 36.99 -23.51 18.24
CA ALA A 26 35.56 -23.27 18.37
C ALA A 26 35.12 -22.43 17.17
N SER A 27 34.32 -23.02 16.31
CA SER A 27 33.68 -22.37 15.16
C SER A 27 32.63 -21.39 15.66
N ASP A 28 32.97 -20.12 15.55
CA ASP A 28 32.05 -18.98 15.73
C ASP A 28 31.11 -18.90 14.52
N PRO A 29 29.78 -18.73 14.67
CA PRO A 29 28.87 -18.56 13.54
C PRO A 29 29.12 -17.20 12.90
N GLY A 30 29.55 -17.25 11.65
CA GLY A 30 30.03 -16.15 10.85
C GLY A 30 29.20 -14.88 10.88
N ILE A 31 29.85 -13.80 11.26
CA ILE A 31 29.54 -12.44 10.84
C ILE A 31 29.56 -12.42 9.30
N PRO A 32 28.52 -11.93 8.60
CA PRO A 32 28.59 -11.81 7.15
C PRO A 32 29.78 -10.92 6.80
N GLY A 33 30.67 -11.44 6.00
CA GLY A 33 31.88 -10.76 5.54
C GLY A 33 31.54 -9.42 4.85
N PRO A 34 32.49 -8.48 4.76
CA PRO A 34 32.28 -7.18 4.15
C PRO A 34 31.78 -7.38 2.72
N ALA A 35 30.71 -6.63 2.38
CA ALA A 35 30.17 -6.56 1.03
C ALA A 35 31.33 -6.46 0.04
N THR A 36 31.32 -7.32 -0.98
CA THR A 36 32.27 -7.34 -2.09
C THR A 36 32.57 -5.91 -2.51
N SER A 37 33.82 -5.48 -2.35
CA SER A 37 34.27 -4.14 -2.75
C SER A 37 33.96 -3.97 -4.24
N VAL A 38 33.05 -3.04 -4.53
CA VAL A 38 32.74 -2.64 -5.91
C VAL A 38 34.06 -2.12 -6.50
N SER A 39 34.44 -2.59 -7.68
CA SER A 39 35.64 -2.09 -8.35
C SER A 39 35.50 -0.59 -8.61
N ASP A 40 36.60 0.17 -8.60
CA ASP A 40 36.58 1.61 -8.88
C ASP A 40 35.94 1.92 -10.24
N GLU A 41 36.09 1.04 -11.20
CA GLU A 41 35.47 1.14 -12.53
C GLU A 41 33.96 1.01 -12.47
N GLU A 42 33.45 0.03 -11.73
CA GLU A 42 32.02 -0.15 -11.52
C GLU A 42 31.42 0.97 -10.67
N ALA A 43 32.16 1.48 -9.69
CA ALA A 43 31.75 2.66 -8.93
C ALA A 43 31.67 3.89 -9.83
N ALA A 44 32.66 4.14 -10.67
CA ALA A 44 32.66 5.24 -11.65
C ALA A 44 31.49 5.11 -12.64
N ARG A 45 31.22 3.90 -13.13
CA ARG A 45 30.06 3.60 -13.99
C ARG A 45 28.75 3.95 -13.31
N ARG A 46 28.56 3.51 -12.07
CA ARG A 46 27.34 3.81 -11.28
C ARG A 46 27.19 5.31 -11.02
N TRP A 47 28.25 5.97 -10.63
CA TRP A 47 28.25 7.42 -10.45
C TRP A 47 27.93 8.17 -11.74
N ARG A 48 28.44 7.72 -12.88
CA ARG A 48 28.15 8.31 -14.17
C ARG A 48 26.66 8.23 -14.52
N LEU A 49 26.03 7.09 -14.26
CA LEU A 49 24.59 6.90 -14.49
C LEU A 49 23.73 7.74 -13.53
N VAL A 50 24.13 7.83 -12.26
CA VAL A 50 23.40 8.61 -11.25
C VAL A 50 23.52 10.12 -11.47
N LEU A 51 24.71 10.60 -11.76
CA LEU A 51 24.98 12.03 -11.97
C LEU A 51 24.61 12.51 -13.38
N GLY A 52 24.44 11.58 -14.32
CA GLY A 52 24.07 11.87 -15.69
C GLY A 52 25.05 12.87 -16.32
N ARG A 53 24.53 13.93 -16.95
CA ARG A 53 25.32 14.95 -17.65
C ARG A 53 26.29 15.73 -16.77
N TYR A 54 26.05 15.79 -15.47
CA TYR A 54 26.95 16.53 -14.54
C TYR A 54 28.30 15.84 -14.35
N ALA A 55 28.38 14.55 -14.67
CA ALA A 55 29.65 13.82 -14.66
C ALA A 55 30.20 13.59 -16.07
N ALA A 56 29.58 14.14 -17.12
CA ALA A 56 29.95 13.88 -18.51
C ALA A 56 31.39 14.29 -18.86
N ASP A 57 31.89 15.35 -18.23
CA ASP A 57 33.24 15.86 -18.45
C ASP A 57 34.33 15.01 -17.76
N GLN A 58 33.95 14.22 -16.75
CA GLN A 58 34.88 13.47 -15.94
C GLN A 58 34.77 11.94 -16.13
N LEU A 59 33.59 11.47 -16.48
CA LEU A 59 33.27 10.03 -16.60
C LEU A 59 32.62 9.74 -17.96
N SER A 60 33.21 8.85 -18.74
CA SER A 60 32.66 8.41 -20.03
C SER A 60 31.58 7.32 -19.84
N VAL A 61 30.60 7.28 -20.75
CA VAL A 61 29.58 6.23 -20.81
C VAL A 61 30.06 5.12 -21.74
N GLY A 62 30.06 3.90 -21.23
CA GLY A 62 30.30 2.71 -22.06
C GLY A 62 29.19 2.53 -23.10
N GLN A 63 29.50 1.90 -24.24
CA GLN A 63 28.49 1.67 -25.29
C GLN A 63 27.27 0.88 -24.78
N GLN A 64 27.48 -0.05 -23.87
CA GLN A 64 26.44 -0.87 -23.26
C GLN A 64 25.50 -0.05 -22.32
N ASP A 65 25.94 1.10 -21.82
CA ASP A 65 25.18 1.93 -20.87
C ASP A 65 24.50 3.14 -21.54
N GLN A 66 24.69 3.34 -22.83
CA GLN A 66 24.09 4.49 -23.53
C GLN A 66 22.56 4.48 -23.49
N GLY A 67 21.93 3.30 -23.58
CA GLY A 67 20.48 3.15 -23.43
C GLY A 67 20.02 3.51 -22.01
N LEU A 68 20.71 2.98 -20.99
CA LEU A 68 20.43 3.28 -19.58
C LEU A 68 20.55 4.77 -19.28
N GLU A 69 21.64 5.41 -19.76
CA GLU A 69 21.83 6.86 -19.59
C GLU A 69 20.72 7.67 -20.29
N ARG A 70 20.30 7.27 -21.48
CA ARG A 70 19.26 7.96 -22.22
C ARG A 70 17.92 7.89 -21.48
N SER A 71 17.54 6.71 -21.00
CA SER A 71 16.31 6.51 -20.23
C SER A 71 16.29 7.29 -18.93
N LEU A 72 17.39 7.28 -18.17
CA LEU A 72 17.51 8.06 -16.93
C LEU A 72 17.53 9.57 -17.21
N ARG A 73 18.24 9.99 -18.23
CA ARG A 73 18.32 11.40 -18.65
C ARG A 73 16.94 11.96 -19.00
N TYR A 74 16.10 11.18 -19.67
CA TYR A 74 14.74 11.60 -20.02
C TYR A 74 13.93 12.00 -18.78
N LEU A 75 14.04 11.26 -17.68
CA LEU A 75 13.39 11.60 -16.40
C LEU A 75 14.05 12.80 -15.72
N TYR A 76 15.38 12.81 -15.62
CA TYR A 76 16.12 13.88 -14.93
C TYR A 76 15.96 15.24 -15.59
N ASP A 77 15.99 15.32 -16.91
CA ASP A 77 15.81 16.59 -17.64
C ASP A 77 14.42 17.20 -17.38
N ARG A 78 13.38 16.40 -17.17
CA ARG A 78 12.06 16.87 -16.77
C ARG A 78 12.06 17.43 -15.33
N GLU A 79 12.71 16.76 -14.39
CA GLU A 79 12.82 17.25 -13.01
C GLU A 79 13.55 18.59 -12.93
N TYR A 80 14.66 18.72 -13.66
CA TYR A 80 15.42 19.96 -13.69
C TYR A 80 14.63 21.12 -14.30
N THR A 81 13.88 20.83 -15.36
CA THR A 81 12.99 21.82 -15.99
C THR A 81 11.88 22.26 -15.04
N ALA A 82 11.26 21.32 -14.32
CA ALA A 82 10.22 21.59 -13.33
C ALA A 82 10.72 22.44 -12.15
N ARG A 83 12.00 22.29 -11.75
CA ARG A 83 12.64 23.09 -10.71
C ARG A 83 13.17 24.45 -11.20
N GLY A 84 12.88 24.85 -12.46
CA GLY A 84 13.29 26.13 -13.03
C GLY A 84 14.75 26.19 -13.45
N HIS A 85 15.49 25.08 -13.42
CA HIS A 85 16.84 25.03 -13.94
C HIS A 85 16.78 24.91 -15.48
N ARG A 86 17.22 25.97 -16.17
CA ARG A 86 17.42 25.87 -17.63
C ARG A 86 18.43 24.77 -17.92
N VAL A 87 17.99 23.75 -18.59
CA VAL A 87 18.85 22.68 -19.13
C VAL A 87 19.78 23.38 -20.17
N GLY A 88 21.01 23.67 -19.74
CA GLY A 88 21.95 24.46 -20.56
C GLY A 88 22.26 23.74 -21.86
N ARG A 89 22.14 24.47 -22.95
CA ARG A 89 22.74 24.14 -24.25
C ARG A 89 24.24 23.94 -24.04
N GLY A 90 24.75 22.81 -24.51
CA GLY A 90 26.18 22.62 -24.69
C GLY A 90 26.80 23.84 -25.41
N THR A 91 27.94 24.25 -24.91
CA THR A 91 28.75 25.36 -25.44
C THR A 91 29.11 25.13 -26.91
N GLY A 92 28.34 25.77 -27.77
CA GLY A 92 28.75 26.06 -29.16
C GLY A 92 28.77 27.57 -29.29
N GLU A 93 29.95 28.11 -29.57
CA GLU A 93 30.24 29.55 -29.78
C GLU A 93 29.32 30.22 -30.79
N GLY A 94 28.99 31.47 -30.54
CA GLY A 94 28.52 32.37 -31.59
C GLY A 94 27.30 33.23 -31.17
N GLY A 95 27.59 34.48 -30.87
CA GLY A 95 26.69 35.52 -30.39
C GLY A 95 25.49 35.84 -31.29
N ALA A 96 24.49 36.45 -30.66
CA ALA A 96 23.85 37.71 -31.08
C ALA A 96 22.61 38.00 -30.22
N ARG A 97 22.45 39.26 -29.93
CA ARG A 97 21.37 39.92 -29.16
C ARG A 97 20.03 39.89 -29.85
N ALA A 98 19.01 39.99 -29.02
CA ALA A 98 17.84 40.84 -29.08
C ALA A 98 16.47 40.17 -29.18
N GLY A 99 15.56 40.64 -28.32
CA GLY A 99 14.19 40.95 -28.71
C GLY A 99 13.09 40.04 -28.14
N GLY A 100 12.31 40.65 -27.24
CA GLY A 100 11.18 40.08 -26.51
C GLY A 100 10.06 39.51 -27.42
N GLY A 101 9.24 38.68 -26.77
CA GLY A 101 8.00 38.19 -27.33
C GLY A 101 7.46 37.01 -26.50
N ALA A 102 6.43 37.27 -25.72
CA ALA A 102 5.67 36.23 -25.01
C ALA A 102 5.00 35.30 -26.03
N GLY A 103 5.30 34.02 -25.96
CA GLY A 103 4.64 33.00 -26.74
C GLY A 103 4.74 31.69 -25.99
N LEU A 104 3.62 31.22 -25.42
CA LEU A 104 3.42 29.90 -24.88
C LEU A 104 3.50 28.88 -26.04
N GLY A 105 4.68 28.42 -26.33
CA GLY A 105 4.94 27.35 -27.28
C GLY A 105 6.18 26.61 -26.82
N GLY A 106 6.01 25.44 -26.24
CA GLY A 106 7.09 24.60 -25.74
C GLY A 106 8.01 24.19 -26.88
N SER A 107 9.17 24.85 -27.00
CA SER A 107 10.26 24.42 -27.88
C SER A 107 11.03 23.29 -27.21
N GLN A 108 10.89 22.10 -27.76
CA GLN A 108 11.63 20.90 -27.38
C GLN A 108 13.14 21.08 -27.63
N PRO A 109 14.03 20.64 -26.72
CA PRO A 109 15.47 20.66 -26.98
C PRO A 109 15.83 19.52 -27.94
N HIS A 110 16.59 19.85 -29.01
CA HIS A 110 17.10 18.92 -29.99
C HIS A 110 17.97 17.82 -29.37
N GLY A 111 17.52 16.61 -29.46
CA GLY A 111 18.21 15.38 -29.14
C GLY A 111 17.20 14.26 -29.09
N VAL A 112 17.08 13.49 -30.15
CA VAL A 112 16.19 12.33 -30.37
C VAL A 112 14.87 12.46 -29.62
N ASP A 113 13.79 12.76 -30.30
CA ASP A 113 12.43 12.85 -29.75
C ASP A 113 12.03 11.50 -29.15
N VAL A 114 12.44 11.24 -27.92
CA VAL A 114 11.97 10.08 -27.15
C VAL A 114 10.57 10.45 -26.69
N THR A 115 9.57 9.89 -27.33
CA THR A 115 8.19 9.99 -26.84
C THR A 115 8.08 9.28 -25.48
N ALA A 116 7.10 9.65 -24.67
CA ALA A 116 6.86 8.99 -23.37
C ALA A 116 6.68 7.47 -23.54
N LEU A 117 5.99 7.04 -24.61
CA LEU A 117 5.86 5.62 -24.96
C LEU A 117 7.19 4.99 -25.37
N GLY A 118 8.00 5.67 -26.17
CA GLY A 118 9.32 5.20 -26.58
C GLY A 118 10.24 5.01 -25.36
N TRP A 119 10.23 5.95 -24.44
CA TRP A 119 10.93 5.83 -23.16
C TRP A 119 10.45 4.63 -22.34
N LEU A 120 9.13 4.43 -22.23
CA LEU A 120 8.55 3.33 -21.46
C LEU A 120 9.00 1.97 -22.01
N ASN A 121 8.95 1.79 -23.32
CA ASN A 121 9.41 0.58 -24.00
C ASN A 121 10.91 0.33 -23.82
N GLU A 122 11.73 1.38 -23.98
CA GLU A 122 13.18 1.29 -23.82
C GLU A 122 13.53 0.95 -22.36
N ALA A 123 12.94 1.65 -21.39
CA ALA A 123 13.15 1.39 -19.97
C ALA A 123 12.72 -0.02 -19.56
N GLY A 124 11.56 -0.50 -20.03
CA GLY A 124 11.08 -1.85 -19.75
C GLY A 124 11.99 -2.97 -20.27
N SER A 125 12.73 -2.69 -21.38
CA SER A 125 13.69 -3.65 -21.94
C SER A 125 15.07 -3.64 -21.25
N LEU A 126 15.45 -2.53 -20.62
CA LEU A 126 16.79 -2.28 -20.10
C LEU A 126 16.90 -2.53 -18.60
N PHE A 127 15.82 -2.30 -17.84
CA PHE A 127 15.85 -2.39 -16.39
C PHE A 127 15.18 -3.67 -15.88
N PRO A 128 15.67 -4.24 -14.75
CA PRO A 128 14.95 -5.29 -14.05
C PRO A 128 13.53 -4.83 -13.68
N ARG A 129 12.60 -5.79 -13.61
CA ARG A 129 11.18 -5.53 -13.39
C ARG A 129 10.90 -4.62 -12.18
N GLU A 130 11.50 -4.90 -11.02
CA GLU A 130 11.33 -4.11 -9.80
C GLU A 130 11.80 -2.66 -9.98
N THR A 131 12.93 -2.46 -10.67
CA THR A 131 13.44 -1.12 -10.97
C THR A 131 12.51 -0.40 -11.95
N PHE A 132 12.01 -1.10 -12.96
CA PHE A 132 11.08 -0.55 -13.93
C PHE A 132 9.74 -0.14 -13.29
N GLU A 133 9.16 -0.98 -12.44
CA GLU A 133 7.98 -0.65 -11.65
C GLU A 133 8.19 0.65 -10.83
N ARG A 134 9.35 0.78 -10.17
CA ARG A 134 9.70 1.99 -9.44
C ARG A 134 9.84 3.22 -10.34
N MET A 135 10.47 3.04 -11.50
CA MET A 135 10.61 4.13 -12.48
C MET A 135 9.25 4.59 -13.03
N GLN A 136 8.29 3.70 -13.20
CA GLN A 136 6.92 4.05 -13.60
C GLN A 136 6.22 4.89 -12.53
N VAL A 137 6.35 4.51 -11.27
CA VAL A 137 5.81 5.27 -10.13
C VAL A 137 6.42 6.68 -10.10
N ASP A 138 7.75 6.79 -10.17
CA ASP A 138 8.44 8.07 -10.17
C ASP A 138 8.08 8.90 -11.43
N ALA A 139 7.93 8.26 -12.59
CA ALA A 139 7.53 8.93 -13.81
C ALA A 139 6.19 9.65 -13.68
N VAL A 140 5.23 9.03 -13.04
CA VAL A 140 3.89 9.62 -12.84
C VAL A 140 3.89 10.61 -11.67
N SER A 141 4.40 10.19 -10.49
CA SER A 141 4.26 10.96 -9.25
C SER A 141 5.20 12.17 -9.21
N ARG A 142 6.42 11.99 -9.68
CA ARG A 142 7.50 12.98 -9.53
C ARG A 142 7.74 13.77 -10.83
N TYR A 143 7.66 13.10 -11.98
CA TYR A 143 7.95 13.72 -13.26
C TYR A 143 6.70 14.11 -14.06
N GLY A 144 5.50 13.83 -13.52
CA GLY A 144 4.22 14.26 -14.08
C GLY A 144 3.93 13.72 -15.48
N LEU A 145 4.43 12.50 -15.82
CA LEU A 145 4.24 11.86 -17.13
C LEU A 145 2.80 11.33 -17.30
N THR A 146 1.81 12.21 -17.08
CA THR A 146 0.38 11.85 -17.26
C THR A 146 0.02 11.59 -18.74
N GLU A 147 0.90 11.97 -19.68
CA GLU A 147 0.77 11.68 -21.13
C GLU A 147 0.71 10.17 -21.39
N LEU A 148 1.43 9.36 -20.58
CA LEU A 148 1.38 7.89 -20.67
C LEU A 148 -0.04 7.32 -20.46
N LEU A 149 -0.86 8.02 -19.70
CA LEU A 149 -2.24 7.60 -19.41
C LEU A 149 -3.22 7.95 -20.53
N GLN A 150 -2.80 8.75 -21.50
CA GLN A 150 -3.62 9.17 -22.65
C GLN A 150 -3.39 8.27 -23.87
N ASP A 151 -2.36 7.45 -23.85
CA ASP A 151 -1.97 6.56 -24.94
C ASP A 151 -2.32 5.11 -24.59
N ASP A 152 -3.19 4.49 -25.39
CA ASP A 152 -3.64 3.11 -25.18
C ASP A 152 -2.48 2.10 -25.28
N ALA A 153 -1.50 2.34 -26.15
CA ALA A 153 -0.32 1.49 -26.29
C ALA A 153 0.60 1.60 -25.05
N ALA A 154 0.71 2.81 -24.47
CA ALA A 154 1.43 2.98 -23.22
C ALA A 154 0.75 2.27 -22.06
N LEU A 155 -0.59 2.31 -21.98
CA LEU A 155 -1.37 1.63 -20.94
C LEU A 155 -1.27 0.11 -21.03
N GLU A 156 -1.05 -0.46 -22.20
CA GLU A 156 -0.81 -1.90 -22.36
C GLU A 156 0.59 -2.31 -21.89
N THR A 157 1.55 -1.41 -22.00
CA THR A 157 2.96 -1.62 -21.59
C THR A 157 3.17 -1.37 -20.10
N LEU A 158 2.32 -0.51 -19.48
CA LEU A 158 2.39 -0.25 -18.04
C LEU A 158 2.12 -1.54 -17.25
N GLU A 159 3.03 -1.87 -16.35
CA GLU A 159 2.80 -2.93 -15.37
C GLU A 159 1.91 -2.38 -14.23
N PRO A 160 0.67 -2.87 -14.09
CA PRO A 160 -0.22 -2.39 -13.05
C PRO A 160 0.29 -2.85 -11.68
N SER A 161 0.84 -1.91 -10.91
CA SER A 161 1.24 -2.10 -9.53
C SER A 161 0.37 -1.26 -8.60
N ARG A 162 0.35 -1.62 -7.32
CA ARG A 162 -0.40 -0.87 -6.30
C ARG A 162 0.19 0.50 -6.09
N GLU A 163 1.51 0.56 -6.05
CA GLU A 163 2.29 1.79 -5.90
C GLU A 163 1.99 2.76 -7.05
N LEU A 164 1.91 2.24 -8.26
CA LEU A 164 1.52 3.02 -9.44
C LEU A 164 0.07 3.53 -9.33
N ALA A 165 -0.87 2.68 -8.91
CA ALA A 165 -2.27 3.09 -8.72
C ALA A 165 -2.40 4.18 -7.66
N VAL A 166 -1.70 4.06 -6.53
CA VAL A 166 -1.66 5.06 -5.46
C VAL A 166 -1.06 6.38 -5.96
N ALA A 167 0.09 6.33 -6.65
CA ALA A 167 0.74 7.50 -7.21
C ALA A 167 -0.17 8.23 -8.20
N MET A 168 -0.86 7.49 -9.06
CA MET A 168 -1.83 8.04 -10.01
C MET A 168 -3.05 8.67 -9.32
N LEU A 169 -3.56 8.06 -8.25
CA LEU A 169 -4.66 8.61 -7.47
C LEU A 169 -4.29 9.98 -6.86
N GLN A 170 -3.05 10.12 -6.38
CA GLN A 170 -2.56 11.38 -5.78
C GLN A 170 -2.48 12.53 -6.79
N VAL A 171 -2.15 12.26 -8.05
CA VAL A 171 -2.05 13.29 -9.10
C VAL A 171 -3.33 13.46 -9.92
N ARG A 172 -4.39 12.72 -9.60
CA ARG A 172 -5.64 12.68 -10.37
C ARG A 172 -6.26 14.06 -10.58
N GLY A 173 -6.22 14.94 -9.58
CA GLY A 173 -6.81 16.27 -9.66
C GLY A 173 -6.24 17.17 -10.77
N ALA A 174 -5.05 16.86 -11.28
CA ALA A 174 -4.38 17.56 -12.37
C ALA A 174 -4.51 16.85 -13.74
N MET A 175 -5.25 15.74 -13.82
CA MET A 175 -5.38 14.92 -15.03
C MET A 175 -6.49 15.43 -15.96
N SER A 176 -6.30 15.23 -17.27
CA SER A 176 -7.37 15.36 -18.25
C SER A 176 -8.36 14.19 -18.17
N ASP A 177 -9.58 14.36 -18.71
CA ASP A 177 -10.59 13.30 -18.74
C ASP A 177 -10.08 12.02 -19.43
N ARG A 178 -9.26 12.16 -20.47
CA ARG A 178 -8.66 11.02 -21.18
C ARG A 178 -7.66 10.28 -20.31
N ALA A 179 -6.80 11.00 -19.59
CA ALA A 179 -5.88 10.41 -18.63
C ALA A 179 -6.64 9.74 -17.46
N ALA A 180 -7.73 10.33 -17.00
CA ALA A 180 -8.59 9.74 -15.97
C ALA A 180 -9.23 8.42 -16.42
N ALA A 181 -9.63 8.30 -17.70
CA ALA A 181 -10.09 7.03 -18.26
C ALA A 181 -8.99 5.95 -18.28
N GLY A 182 -7.75 6.35 -18.60
CA GLY A 182 -6.57 5.47 -18.51
C GLY A 182 -6.30 5.02 -17.08
N LEU A 183 -6.30 5.95 -16.13
CA LEU A 183 -6.19 5.67 -14.70
C LEU A 183 -7.24 4.64 -14.25
N ARG A 184 -8.51 4.81 -14.65
CA ARG A 184 -9.58 3.87 -14.29
C ARG A 184 -9.24 2.43 -14.73
N ARG A 185 -8.66 2.25 -15.92
CA ARG A 185 -8.25 0.92 -16.43
C ARG A 185 -7.11 0.31 -15.58
N VAL A 186 -6.13 1.10 -15.18
CA VAL A 186 -5.04 0.65 -14.30
C VAL A 186 -5.59 0.26 -12.92
N ILE A 187 -6.38 1.14 -12.30
CA ILE A 187 -7.02 0.86 -11.01
C ILE A 187 -7.87 -0.40 -11.07
N GLN A 188 -8.65 -0.60 -12.13
CA GLN A 188 -9.49 -1.79 -12.29
C GLN A 188 -8.65 -3.07 -12.25
N ARG A 189 -7.54 -3.14 -12.98
CA ARG A 189 -6.64 -4.31 -12.97
C ARG A 189 -6.06 -4.57 -11.58
N VAL A 190 -5.61 -3.53 -10.89
CA VAL A 190 -5.07 -3.64 -9.53
C VAL A 190 -6.15 -4.11 -8.55
N VAL A 191 -7.34 -3.52 -8.60
CA VAL A 191 -8.48 -3.90 -7.74
C VAL A 191 -8.88 -5.35 -7.98
N GLU A 192 -8.99 -5.78 -9.24
CA GLU A 192 -9.33 -7.17 -9.59
C GLU A 192 -8.32 -8.17 -8.99
N ASP A 193 -7.02 -7.85 -9.04
CA ASP A 193 -5.98 -8.71 -8.47
C ASP A 193 -6.07 -8.78 -6.94
N ILE A 194 -6.26 -7.64 -6.27
CA ILE A 194 -6.43 -7.58 -4.82
C ILE A 194 -7.70 -8.33 -4.39
N VAL A 195 -8.82 -8.11 -5.06
CA VAL A 195 -10.10 -8.81 -4.78
C VAL A 195 -9.94 -10.31 -4.91
N LYS A 196 -9.28 -10.78 -5.97
CA LYS A 196 -9.03 -12.21 -6.22
C LYS A 196 -8.24 -12.85 -5.08
N ARG A 197 -7.29 -12.13 -4.49
CA ARG A 197 -6.48 -12.57 -3.37
C ARG A 197 -7.23 -12.52 -2.05
N LEU A 198 -7.93 -11.43 -1.75
CA LEU A 198 -8.55 -11.19 -0.44
C LEU A 198 -9.92 -11.84 -0.27
N ARG A 199 -10.76 -11.89 -1.31
CA ARG A 199 -12.13 -12.41 -1.23
C ARG A 199 -12.26 -13.79 -0.57
N PRO A 200 -11.38 -14.78 -0.84
CA PRO A 200 -11.44 -16.08 -0.16
C PRO A 200 -11.20 -15.97 1.35
N ARG A 201 -10.32 -15.05 1.80
CA ARG A 201 -10.01 -14.80 3.20
C ARG A 201 -11.23 -14.25 3.92
N PHE A 202 -11.81 -13.16 3.42
CA PHE A 202 -13.04 -12.57 3.95
C PHE A 202 -14.20 -13.56 3.96
N ALA A 203 -14.42 -14.29 2.87
CA ALA A 203 -15.48 -15.30 2.80
C ALA A 203 -15.29 -16.43 3.84
N THR A 204 -14.06 -16.80 4.15
CA THR A 204 -13.76 -17.82 5.16
C THR A 204 -13.95 -17.26 6.58
N ALA A 205 -13.48 -16.06 6.83
CA ALA A 205 -13.59 -15.39 8.12
C ALA A 205 -15.06 -15.13 8.49
N VAL A 206 -15.84 -14.59 7.56
CA VAL A 206 -17.24 -14.20 7.78
C VAL A 206 -18.22 -15.39 7.77
N ASN A 207 -18.02 -16.38 6.90
CA ASN A 207 -18.95 -17.54 6.82
C ASN A 207 -18.92 -18.50 8.03
N GLY A 208 -18.11 -18.20 9.03
CA GLY A 208 -18.01 -18.96 10.28
C GLY A 208 -17.33 -20.33 10.13
N ARG A 209 -16.95 -20.90 11.27
CA ARG A 209 -16.41 -22.25 11.38
C ARG A 209 -17.44 -23.28 10.90
N ILE A 210 -16.94 -24.35 10.27
CA ILE A 210 -17.76 -25.51 9.95
C ILE A 210 -18.34 -26.04 11.26
N ASP A 211 -19.66 -25.96 11.40
CA ASP A 211 -20.36 -26.60 12.53
C ASP A 211 -20.35 -28.13 12.32
N ARG A 212 -19.38 -28.76 12.95
CA ARG A 212 -19.21 -30.19 12.88
C ARG A 212 -20.30 -30.96 13.65
N SER A 213 -21.10 -30.29 14.47
CA SER A 213 -22.21 -30.94 15.19
C SER A 213 -23.43 -31.14 14.29
N ARG A 214 -23.66 -30.23 13.32
CA ARG A 214 -24.82 -30.28 12.44
C ARG A 214 -24.47 -30.92 11.09
N ARG A 215 -25.43 -31.67 10.56
CA ARG A 215 -25.31 -32.27 9.22
C ARG A 215 -25.87 -31.34 8.15
N SER A 216 -25.19 -31.26 7.02
CA SER A 216 -25.69 -30.54 5.86
C SER A 216 -26.42 -31.50 4.93
N MET A 217 -27.60 -31.11 4.49
CA MET A 217 -28.31 -31.78 3.40
C MET A 217 -27.71 -31.41 2.01
N HIS A 218 -26.99 -30.29 1.93
CA HIS A 218 -26.37 -29.83 0.70
C HIS A 218 -25.02 -30.52 0.47
N ARG A 219 -24.91 -31.25 -0.65
CA ARG A 219 -23.69 -31.97 -1.06
C ARG A 219 -22.75 -31.07 -1.80
N VAL A 220 -22.03 -30.20 -1.06
CA VAL A 220 -21.02 -29.28 -1.60
C VAL A 220 -19.63 -29.78 -1.20
N ALA A 221 -18.72 -29.93 -2.16
CA ALA A 221 -17.39 -30.50 -1.92
C ALA A 221 -16.63 -29.85 -0.74
N ARG A 222 -16.69 -28.52 -0.60
CA ARG A 222 -16.06 -27.78 0.51
C ARG A 222 -16.61 -28.09 1.90
N ASN A 223 -17.79 -28.74 2.00
CA ASN A 223 -18.43 -29.14 3.25
C ASN A 223 -18.28 -30.64 3.54
N PHE A 224 -17.55 -31.36 2.70
CA PHE A 224 -17.33 -32.79 2.84
C PHE A 224 -16.60 -33.13 4.12
N ASP A 225 -17.19 -34.03 4.95
CA ASP A 225 -16.63 -34.51 6.20
C ASP A 225 -16.03 -35.90 6.01
N TRP A 226 -14.76 -35.94 5.62
CA TRP A 226 -14.06 -37.17 5.34
C TRP A 226 -13.98 -38.10 6.56
N LYS A 227 -13.79 -37.53 7.80
CA LYS A 227 -13.71 -38.35 9.02
C LYS A 227 -15.01 -39.05 9.34
N ARG A 228 -16.15 -38.36 9.21
CA ARG A 228 -17.47 -38.95 9.41
C ARG A 228 -17.85 -39.89 8.28
N THR A 229 -17.51 -39.58 7.04
CA THR A 229 -17.70 -40.44 5.89
C THR A 229 -16.91 -41.72 6.08
N LEU A 230 -15.65 -41.65 6.47
CA LEU A 230 -14.82 -42.82 6.74
C LEU A 230 -15.45 -43.69 7.83
N ARG A 231 -15.82 -43.11 8.98
CA ARG A 231 -16.43 -43.84 10.09
C ARG A 231 -17.75 -44.51 9.71
N ALA A 232 -18.55 -43.85 8.89
CA ALA A 232 -19.84 -44.40 8.42
C ALA A 232 -19.67 -45.61 7.48
N ASN A 233 -18.52 -45.77 6.83
CA ASN A 233 -18.26 -46.80 5.87
C ASN A 233 -17.20 -47.84 6.32
N LEU A 234 -16.69 -47.74 7.57
CA LEU A 234 -15.70 -48.69 8.10
C LEU A 234 -16.15 -50.16 8.08
N GLY A 235 -17.45 -50.41 8.24
CA GLY A 235 -18.01 -51.77 8.15
C GLY A 235 -18.11 -52.32 6.72
N ARG A 236 -17.69 -51.57 5.73
CA ARG A 236 -17.77 -51.94 4.29
C ARG A 236 -16.39 -52.04 3.65
N VAL A 237 -15.43 -52.54 4.41
CA VAL A 237 -14.07 -52.83 3.95
C VAL A 237 -14.04 -54.29 3.51
N ASP A 238 -13.60 -54.56 2.28
CA ASP A 238 -13.44 -55.91 1.77
C ASP A 238 -12.18 -56.61 2.33
N ALA A 239 -12.01 -57.88 1.99
CA ALA A 239 -10.87 -58.67 2.48
C ALA A 239 -9.50 -58.13 1.96
N GLU A 240 -9.50 -57.37 0.89
CA GLU A 240 -8.34 -56.74 0.28
C GLU A 240 -8.08 -55.30 0.86
N GLY A 241 -8.84 -54.88 1.88
CA GLY A 241 -8.68 -53.58 2.53
C GLY A 241 -9.26 -52.40 1.76
N ARG A 242 -10.05 -52.63 0.70
CA ARG A 242 -10.70 -51.56 -0.08
C ARG A 242 -12.05 -51.21 0.53
N MET A 243 -12.28 -49.91 0.74
CA MET A 243 -13.52 -49.41 1.35
C MET A 243 -14.49 -48.93 0.28
N THR A 244 -15.74 -49.46 0.30
CA THR A 244 -16.81 -48.99 -0.54
C THR A 244 -17.56 -47.84 0.15
N VAL A 245 -17.46 -46.63 -0.43
CA VAL A 245 -18.12 -45.44 0.12
C VAL A 245 -19.55 -45.32 -0.41
N GLN A 246 -20.54 -45.62 0.42
CA GLN A 246 -21.97 -45.46 0.15
C GLN A 246 -22.55 -44.26 0.88
N ASP A 247 -22.13 -44.03 2.14
CA ASP A 247 -22.65 -43.00 3.02
C ASP A 247 -21.70 -41.81 3.04
N VAL A 248 -21.94 -40.80 2.20
CA VAL A 248 -21.17 -39.55 2.16
C VAL A 248 -21.77 -38.58 3.18
N ARG A 249 -20.91 -38.04 4.05
CA ARG A 249 -21.29 -37.08 5.11
C ARG A 249 -20.78 -35.69 4.82
N PHE A 250 -21.66 -34.71 5.04
CA PHE A 250 -21.35 -33.29 4.90
C PHE A 250 -21.63 -32.55 6.22
N SER A 251 -20.72 -31.69 6.64
CA SER A 251 -20.93 -30.83 7.78
C SER A 251 -21.71 -29.57 7.38
N ALA A 252 -22.63 -29.12 8.23
CA ALA A 252 -23.30 -27.86 8.02
C ALA A 252 -22.32 -26.72 8.36
N ARG A 253 -22.47 -25.57 7.71
CA ARG A 253 -21.93 -24.32 8.18
C ARG A 253 -22.99 -23.63 9.01
N ALA A 254 -22.60 -23.01 10.11
CA ALA A 254 -23.50 -22.15 10.84
C ALA A 254 -23.97 -21.04 9.90
N ARG A 255 -25.24 -21.06 9.52
CA ARG A 255 -25.82 -20.00 8.70
C ARG A 255 -26.09 -18.83 9.66
N ARG A 256 -25.37 -17.74 9.50
CA ARG A 256 -25.71 -16.52 10.23
C ARG A 256 -27.09 -16.07 9.77
N THR A 257 -28.03 -16.06 10.68
CA THR A 257 -29.40 -15.57 10.44
C THR A 257 -29.53 -14.09 10.75
N LEU A 258 -28.48 -13.50 11.36
CA LEU A 258 -28.48 -12.14 11.84
C LEU A 258 -27.54 -11.30 10.98
N THR A 259 -28.04 -10.16 10.54
CA THR A 259 -27.24 -9.18 9.80
C THR A 259 -26.37 -8.35 10.75
N TRP A 260 -25.15 -8.08 10.29
CA TRP A 260 -24.24 -7.15 10.95
C TRP A 260 -24.11 -5.89 10.10
N ASP A 261 -24.10 -4.74 10.76
CA ASP A 261 -23.77 -3.48 10.14
C ASP A 261 -22.28 -3.21 10.31
N VAL A 262 -21.57 -2.99 9.19
CA VAL A 262 -20.14 -2.64 9.16
C VAL A 262 -20.03 -1.25 8.57
N VAL A 263 -19.66 -0.29 9.42
CA VAL A 263 -19.44 1.11 9.06
C VAL A 263 -17.93 1.31 8.86
N LEU A 264 -17.54 1.66 7.66
CA LEU A 264 -16.16 1.99 7.30
C LEU A 264 -16.06 3.52 7.15
N LEU A 265 -15.28 4.15 8.01
CA LEU A 265 -14.90 5.56 7.94
C LEU A 265 -13.48 5.63 7.42
N VAL A 266 -13.27 6.20 6.25
CA VAL A 266 -11.96 6.22 5.59
C VAL A 266 -11.54 7.67 5.36
N ASP A 267 -10.40 7.99 5.97
CA ASP A 267 -9.73 9.27 5.79
C ASP A 267 -9.19 9.38 4.36
N GLN A 268 -9.52 10.49 3.69
CA GLN A 268 -9.03 10.77 2.33
C GLN A 268 -7.87 11.78 2.32
N SER A 269 -7.15 11.94 3.43
CA SER A 269 -5.89 12.69 3.44
C SER A 269 -4.86 12.04 2.50
N GLY A 270 -3.91 12.85 2.00
CA GLY A 270 -2.94 12.38 1.01
C GLY A 270 -2.04 11.22 1.50
N SER A 271 -1.74 11.17 2.80
CA SER A 271 -0.99 10.10 3.47
C SER A 271 -1.73 8.77 3.47
N MET A 272 -3.07 8.82 3.44
CA MET A 272 -3.93 7.64 3.54
C MET A 272 -4.27 6.99 2.18
N ALA A 273 -3.69 7.45 1.07
CA ALA A 273 -3.99 6.92 -0.26
C ALA A 273 -3.80 5.38 -0.39
N PRO A 274 -2.75 4.73 0.18
CA PRO A 274 -2.65 3.27 0.17
C PRO A 274 -3.79 2.60 0.95
N SER A 275 -4.11 3.12 2.14
CA SER A 275 -5.17 2.60 2.99
C SER A 275 -6.56 2.81 2.37
N LEU A 276 -6.77 3.91 1.64
CA LEU A 276 -7.98 4.15 0.87
C LEU A 276 -8.21 3.08 -0.20
N LEU A 277 -7.15 2.71 -0.95
CA LEU A 277 -7.22 1.65 -1.96
C LEU A 277 -7.74 0.33 -1.35
N TYR A 278 -7.12 -0.11 -0.26
CA TYR A 278 -7.52 -1.34 0.40
C TYR A 278 -8.88 -1.25 1.09
N SER A 279 -9.21 -0.10 1.67
CA SER A 279 -10.52 0.13 2.31
C SER A 279 -11.66 0.02 1.30
N ALA A 280 -11.51 0.61 0.11
CA ALA A 280 -12.48 0.49 -0.96
C ALA A 280 -12.66 -0.97 -1.41
N VAL A 281 -11.55 -1.70 -1.56
CA VAL A 281 -11.59 -3.14 -1.92
C VAL A 281 -12.24 -3.97 -0.82
N CYS A 282 -11.90 -3.73 0.45
CA CYS A 282 -12.52 -4.43 1.59
C CYS A 282 -14.03 -4.17 1.63
N ALA A 283 -14.48 -2.91 1.44
CA ALA A 283 -15.88 -2.56 1.35
C ALA A 283 -16.59 -3.34 0.24
N GLY A 284 -15.98 -3.40 -0.96
CA GLY A 284 -16.52 -4.15 -2.10
C GLY A 284 -16.61 -5.66 -1.85
N ILE A 285 -15.64 -6.24 -1.18
CA ILE A 285 -15.69 -7.66 -0.81
C ILE A 285 -16.77 -7.90 0.24
N LEU A 286 -16.86 -7.06 1.27
CA LEU A 286 -17.82 -7.19 2.37
C LEU A 286 -19.26 -7.01 1.90
N SER A 287 -19.54 -6.06 1.00
CA SER A 287 -20.87 -5.82 0.43
C SER A 287 -21.41 -7.04 -0.33
N GLY A 288 -20.51 -7.84 -0.91
CA GLY A 288 -20.87 -9.10 -1.58
C GLY A 288 -21.04 -10.30 -0.64
N LEU A 289 -20.88 -10.15 0.68
CA LEU A 289 -20.99 -11.25 1.64
C LEU A 289 -22.37 -11.30 2.29
N PRO A 290 -22.99 -12.49 2.40
CA PRO A 290 -24.31 -12.64 2.99
C PRO A 290 -24.29 -12.31 4.49
N GLY A 291 -25.28 -11.54 4.96
CA GLY A 291 -25.43 -11.18 6.37
C GLY A 291 -24.55 -10.02 6.82
N ILE A 292 -23.95 -9.28 5.90
CA ILE A 292 -23.26 -8.04 6.16
C ILE A 292 -23.93 -6.90 5.38
N ASN A 293 -24.20 -5.80 6.09
CA ASN A 293 -24.61 -4.54 5.51
C ASN A 293 -23.46 -3.55 5.67
N VAL A 294 -22.91 -3.08 4.55
CA VAL A 294 -21.76 -2.18 4.53
C VAL A 294 -22.23 -0.74 4.35
N GLN A 295 -21.72 0.14 5.18
CA GLN A 295 -21.83 1.58 5.03
C GLN A 295 -20.40 2.12 4.87
N LEU A 296 -20.14 2.82 3.78
CA LEU A 296 -18.83 3.38 3.45
C LEU A 296 -18.91 4.90 3.42
N TYR A 297 -18.13 5.54 4.26
CA TYR A 297 -18.02 6.99 4.33
C TYR A 297 -16.56 7.40 4.12
N LEU A 298 -16.32 8.26 3.14
CA LEU A 298 -15.06 8.95 3.00
C LEU A 298 -15.15 10.28 3.75
N PHE A 299 -14.09 10.66 4.44
CA PHE A 299 -14.09 11.92 5.18
C PHE A 299 -12.78 12.70 5.06
N ASP A 300 -12.91 14.00 5.14
CA ASP A 300 -11.88 15.02 5.33
C ASP A 300 -12.39 16.00 6.42
N THR A 301 -12.63 17.26 6.09
CA THR A 301 -13.42 18.20 6.90
C THR A 301 -14.93 18.04 6.71
N SER A 302 -15.33 17.24 5.74
CA SER A 302 -16.71 16.83 5.43
C SER A 302 -16.84 15.30 5.43
N VAL A 303 -18.06 14.79 5.42
CA VAL A 303 -18.32 13.35 5.32
C VAL A 303 -19.14 13.11 4.07
N VAL A 304 -18.65 12.21 3.21
CA VAL A 304 -19.28 11.84 1.95
C VAL A 304 -19.76 10.39 2.04
N ASP A 305 -21.04 10.17 1.82
CA ASP A 305 -21.65 8.83 1.81
C ASP A 305 -21.39 8.13 0.47
N MET A 306 -20.59 7.09 0.51
CA MET A 306 -20.26 6.21 -0.62
C MET A 306 -20.90 4.82 -0.49
N SER A 307 -21.83 4.63 0.45
CA SER A 307 -22.43 3.30 0.74
C SER A 307 -23.12 2.70 -0.49
N HIS A 308 -23.71 3.55 -1.34
CA HIS A 308 -24.37 3.12 -2.57
C HIS A 308 -23.40 2.66 -3.68
N LEU A 309 -22.10 2.96 -3.53
CA LEU A 309 -21.01 2.54 -4.42
C LEU A 309 -20.07 1.51 -3.77
N ALA A 310 -20.39 1.03 -2.57
CA ALA A 310 -19.51 0.14 -1.83
C ALA A 310 -19.18 -1.17 -2.58
N ASP A 311 -20.03 -1.60 -3.51
CA ASP A 311 -19.82 -2.78 -4.36
C ASP A 311 -18.92 -2.52 -5.59
N ASP A 312 -18.65 -1.24 -5.91
CA ASP A 312 -17.74 -0.82 -7.00
C ASP A 312 -16.51 -0.04 -6.45
N PRO A 313 -15.48 -0.73 -5.98
CA PRO A 313 -14.26 -0.10 -5.45
C PRO A 313 -13.60 0.86 -6.43
N VAL A 314 -13.69 0.58 -7.73
CA VAL A 314 -13.07 1.44 -8.76
C VAL A 314 -13.76 2.78 -8.82
N THR A 315 -15.09 2.81 -8.78
CA THR A 315 -15.84 4.08 -8.78
C THR A 315 -15.65 4.83 -7.46
N VAL A 316 -15.58 4.15 -6.31
CA VAL A 316 -15.23 4.79 -5.03
C VAL A 316 -13.87 5.49 -5.14
N LEU A 317 -12.83 4.80 -5.60
CA LEU A 317 -11.48 5.36 -5.75
C LEU A 317 -11.43 6.51 -6.77
N MET A 318 -12.21 6.39 -7.85
CA MET A 318 -12.31 7.46 -8.85
C MET A 318 -13.12 8.66 -8.38
N THR A 319 -13.92 8.56 -7.33
CA THR A 319 -14.71 9.65 -6.75
C THR A 319 -13.99 10.31 -5.58
N ALA A 320 -13.19 9.57 -4.82
CA ALA A 320 -12.44 10.06 -3.67
C ALA A 320 -11.59 11.29 -4.03
N GLN A 321 -11.55 12.29 -3.17
CA GLN A 321 -10.75 13.51 -3.34
C GLN A 321 -9.63 13.49 -2.31
N LEU A 322 -8.44 13.04 -2.73
CA LEU A 322 -7.27 12.99 -1.86
C LEU A 322 -6.77 14.41 -1.54
N GLY A 323 -6.64 14.71 -0.26
CA GLY A 323 -6.17 16.01 0.24
C GLY A 323 -7.18 16.67 1.15
N GLY A 324 -6.80 17.82 1.72
CA GLY A 324 -7.65 18.57 2.67
C GLY A 324 -7.24 18.35 4.12
N GLY A 325 -8.02 18.91 5.03
CA GLY A 325 -7.87 18.70 6.48
C GLY A 325 -8.65 17.48 6.93
N THR A 326 -8.49 17.09 8.20
CA THR A 326 -9.12 15.89 8.77
C THR A 326 -9.95 16.27 10.00
N ASP A 327 -11.24 15.91 10.03
CA ASP A 327 -12.14 16.05 11.19
C ASP A 327 -12.72 14.67 11.55
N ILE A 328 -11.95 13.91 12.31
CA ILE A 328 -12.31 12.56 12.77
C ILE A 328 -13.52 12.63 13.70
N ALA A 329 -13.60 13.67 14.55
CA ALA A 329 -14.72 13.85 15.47
C ALA A 329 -16.05 13.97 14.74
N ARG A 330 -16.06 14.64 13.60
CA ARG A 330 -17.23 14.78 12.73
C ARG A 330 -17.62 13.44 12.09
N ALA A 331 -16.62 12.72 11.57
CA ALA A 331 -16.84 11.41 10.96
C ALA A 331 -17.39 10.40 11.98
N MET A 332 -16.82 10.33 13.18
CA MET A 332 -17.29 9.45 14.26
C MET A 332 -18.71 9.83 14.74
N ARG A 333 -19.02 11.12 14.83
CA ARG A 333 -20.38 11.58 15.16
C ARG A 333 -21.38 11.20 14.07
N HIS A 334 -20.98 11.28 12.81
CA HIS A 334 -21.82 10.82 11.71
C HIS A 334 -22.08 9.31 11.81
N ALA A 335 -21.05 8.49 12.06
CA ALA A 335 -21.20 7.06 12.27
C ALA A 335 -22.12 6.75 13.47
N GLU A 336 -21.97 7.45 14.59
CA GLU A 336 -22.85 7.30 15.77
C GLU A 336 -24.34 7.43 15.40
N GLN A 337 -24.68 8.37 14.52
CA GLN A 337 -26.06 8.60 14.06
C GLN A 337 -26.58 7.47 13.16
N GLN A 338 -25.70 6.70 12.52
CA GLN A 338 -26.08 5.59 11.66
C GLN A 338 -26.23 4.25 12.42
N VAL A 339 -25.76 4.18 13.66
CA VAL A 339 -25.85 2.97 14.48
C VAL A 339 -27.29 2.69 14.86
N ARG A 340 -27.84 1.59 14.33
CA ARG A 340 -29.22 1.11 14.65
C ARG A 340 -29.21 0.02 15.73
N ASN A 341 -28.26 -0.89 15.65
CA ASN A 341 -28.10 -2.03 16.55
C ASN A 341 -26.69 -2.05 17.14
N PRO A 342 -26.40 -1.35 18.24
CA PRO A 342 -25.04 -1.23 18.77
C PRO A 342 -24.29 -2.55 18.93
N SER A 343 -24.91 -3.58 19.50
CA SER A 343 -24.29 -4.89 19.71
C SER A 343 -24.04 -5.69 18.43
N ARG A 344 -24.42 -5.19 17.26
CA ARG A 344 -24.19 -5.79 15.93
C ARG A 344 -23.67 -4.78 14.93
N THR A 345 -23.11 -3.71 15.43
CA THR A 345 -22.45 -2.71 14.60
C THR A 345 -20.97 -2.74 14.88
N VAL A 346 -20.19 -2.85 13.82
CA VAL A 346 -18.74 -2.66 13.83
C VAL A 346 -18.46 -1.35 13.13
N VAL A 347 -17.69 -0.48 13.78
CA VAL A 347 -17.19 0.76 13.18
C VAL A 347 -15.68 0.64 13.02
N ALA A 348 -15.20 0.66 11.80
CA ALA A 348 -13.78 0.69 11.48
C ALA A 348 -13.40 2.08 10.97
N LEU A 349 -12.58 2.77 11.73
CA LEU A 349 -11.99 4.06 11.40
C LEU A 349 -10.60 3.85 10.82
N VAL A 350 -10.38 4.23 9.58
CA VAL A 350 -9.09 4.17 8.89
C VAL A 350 -8.54 5.59 8.76
N SER A 351 -7.55 5.95 9.56
CA SER A 351 -6.95 7.30 9.64
C SER A 351 -5.60 7.25 10.35
N ASP A 352 -4.71 8.19 10.04
CA ASP A 352 -3.45 8.41 10.76
C ASP A 352 -3.66 9.16 12.11
N PHE A 353 -4.90 9.37 12.51
CA PHE A 353 -5.33 9.98 13.79
C PHE A 353 -4.86 11.43 14.03
N TYR A 354 -4.37 12.13 13.01
CA TYR A 354 -4.12 13.56 13.11
C TYR A 354 -5.43 14.33 13.07
N GLU A 355 -5.98 14.59 14.27
CA GLU A 355 -7.26 15.30 14.42
C GLU A 355 -7.11 16.79 14.17
N GLY A 356 -7.76 17.31 13.14
CA GLY A 356 -7.79 18.74 12.84
C GLY A 356 -8.91 19.50 13.56
N GLY A 357 -9.82 18.77 14.21
CA GLY A 357 -10.93 19.32 14.96
C GLY A 357 -10.72 19.25 16.48
N SER A 358 -11.75 18.83 17.21
CA SER A 358 -11.73 18.75 18.67
C SER A 358 -11.52 17.33 19.17
N VAL A 359 -10.33 17.02 19.67
CA VAL A 359 -9.99 15.72 20.29
C VAL A 359 -10.97 15.38 21.42
N SER A 360 -11.39 16.35 22.24
CA SER A 360 -12.34 16.12 23.34
C SER A 360 -13.71 15.65 22.82
N ASN A 361 -14.20 16.22 21.71
CA ASN A 361 -15.45 15.79 21.08
C ASN A 361 -15.33 14.39 20.48
N LEU A 362 -14.18 14.08 19.87
CA LEU A 362 -13.87 12.77 19.35
C LEU A 362 -13.94 11.71 20.46
N LEU A 363 -13.19 11.92 21.56
CA LEU A 363 -13.15 11.00 22.69
C LEU A 363 -14.52 10.83 23.36
N ALA A 364 -15.29 11.91 23.50
CA ALA A 364 -16.66 11.84 24.05
C ALA A 364 -17.57 10.97 23.17
N THR A 365 -17.47 11.09 21.84
CA THR A 365 -18.26 10.28 20.91
C THR A 365 -17.87 8.81 21.00
N VAL A 366 -16.58 8.50 21.00
CA VAL A 366 -16.08 7.13 21.11
C VAL A 366 -16.53 6.46 22.42
N ARG A 367 -16.45 7.19 23.56
CA ARG A 367 -16.96 6.68 24.85
C ARG A 367 -18.45 6.36 24.83
N ARG A 368 -19.28 7.21 24.22
CA ARG A 368 -20.72 6.94 24.10
C ARG A 368 -20.99 5.70 23.28
N MET A 369 -20.31 5.56 22.13
CA MET A 369 -20.46 4.40 21.26
C MET A 369 -19.99 3.11 21.96
N ALA A 370 -18.84 3.13 22.65
CA ALA A 370 -18.35 2.03 23.44
C ALA A 370 -19.34 1.62 24.53
N SER A 371 -19.88 2.61 25.28
CA SER A 371 -20.87 2.40 26.33
C SER A 371 -22.18 1.82 25.82
N SER A 372 -22.53 2.08 24.57
CA SER A 372 -23.72 1.49 23.93
C SER A 372 -23.50 0.07 23.39
N GLY A 373 -22.25 -0.43 23.40
CA GLY A 373 -21.90 -1.77 22.96
C GLY A 373 -21.51 -1.88 21.48
N VAL A 374 -21.16 -0.76 20.83
CA VAL A 374 -20.58 -0.76 19.47
C VAL A 374 -19.15 -1.26 19.54
N THR A 375 -18.81 -2.21 18.68
CA THR A 375 -17.42 -2.64 18.50
C THR A 375 -16.71 -1.66 17.57
N MET A 376 -15.59 -1.10 18.01
CA MET A 376 -14.85 -0.10 17.26
C MET A 376 -13.41 -0.50 17.05
N LEU A 377 -12.92 -0.34 15.82
CA LEU A 377 -11.54 -0.57 15.41
C LEU A 377 -10.98 0.70 14.78
N GLY A 378 -9.92 1.24 15.35
CA GLY A 378 -9.12 2.30 14.76
C GLY A 378 -7.94 1.70 14.01
N LEU A 379 -7.88 1.91 12.71
CA LEU A 379 -6.84 1.42 11.82
C LEU A 379 -5.91 2.57 11.44
N ALA A 380 -4.72 2.60 12.04
CA ALA A 380 -3.67 3.58 11.73
C ALA A 380 -3.12 3.38 10.31
N ALA A 381 -3.18 2.16 9.77
CA ALA A 381 -3.01 1.82 8.37
C ALA A 381 -3.84 0.58 8.03
N LEU A 382 -4.23 0.49 6.77
CA LEU A 382 -4.82 -0.70 6.18
C LEU A 382 -4.14 -0.92 4.82
N ASP A 383 -2.90 -1.39 4.87
CA ASP A 383 -2.07 -1.71 3.71
C ASP A 383 -1.18 -2.92 3.98
N GLU A 384 -0.35 -3.31 3.03
CA GLU A 384 0.51 -4.49 3.20
C GLU A 384 1.70 -4.27 4.13
N ALA A 385 2.19 -3.03 4.25
CA ALA A 385 3.32 -2.70 5.11
C ALA A 385 2.91 -2.69 6.58
N ALA A 386 1.69 -2.21 6.88
CA ALA A 386 1.17 -2.02 8.23
C ALA A 386 2.14 -1.25 9.17
N GLU A 387 2.90 -0.32 8.58
CA GLU A 387 3.90 0.51 9.28
C GLU A 387 3.55 2.00 9.15
N PRO A 388 2.48 2.46 9.80
CA PRO A 388 2.02 3.84 9.63
C PRO A 388 2.82 4.84 10.45
N ILE A 389 2.88 6.05 9.94
CA ILE A 389 3.18 7.24 10.73
C ILE A 389 1.85 7.81 11.19
N TYR A 390 1.58 7.83 12.50
CA TYR A 390 0.29 8.26 13.04
C TYR A 390 0.46 9.00 14.38
N ASP A 391 -0.56 9.74 14.79
CA ASP A 391 -0.59 10.39 16.12
C ASP A 391 -0.82 9.36 17.23
N GLN A 392 0.26 8.95 17.88
CA GLN A 392 0.24 8.01 18.99
C GLN A 392 -0.50 8.53 20.23
N GLY A 393 -0.55 9.87 20.41
CA GLY A 393 -1.25 10.50 21.51
C GLY A 393 -2.76 10.30 21.39
N THR A 394 -3.33 10.69 20.25
CA THR A 394 -4.75 10.50 19.96
C THR A 394 -5.11 9.01 19.91
N ALA A 395 -4.30 8.16 19.30
CA ALA A 395 -4.50 6.72 19.25
C ALA A 395 -4.62 6.08 20.65
N ARG A 396 -3.73 6.46 21.59
CA ARG A 396 -3.78 5.99 22.98
C ARG A 396 -5.08 6.42 23.69
N HIS A 397 -5.46 7.69 23.55
CA HIS A 397 -6.70 8.18 24.14
C HIS A 397 -7.94 7.50 23.56
N LEU A 398 -7.94 7.17 22.27
CA LEU A 398 -9.02 6.40 21.64
C LEU A 398 -9.11 4.97 22.24
N ALA A 399 -7.95 4.32 22.45
CA ALA A 399 -7.90 3.01 23.07
C ALA A 399 -8.43 3.03 24.53
N GLU A 400 -8.07 4.05 25.30
CA GLU A 400 -8.59 4.27 26.66
C GLU A 400 -10.11 4.52 26.69
N CYS A 401 -10.68 5.01 25.58
CA CYS A 401 -12.12 5.21 25.42
C CYS A 401 -12.89 3.97 24.95
N GLY A 402 -12.19 2.84 24.69
CA GLY A 402 -12.82 1.58 24.30
C GLY A 402 -12.79 1.28 22.79
N MET A 403 -11.98 1.98 22.03
CA MET A 403 -11.68 1.63 20.63
C MET A 403 -10.44 0.74 20.59
N GLU A 404 -10.50 -0.40 19.91
CA GLU A 404 -9.29 -1.15 19.60
C GLU A 404 -8.49 -0.41 18.52
N VAL A 405 -7.19 -0.17 18.75
CA VAL A 405 -6.35 0.56 17.79
C VAL A 405 -5.22 -0.34 17.32
N ALA A 406 -5.07 -0.48 16.01
CA ALA A 406 -4.07 -1.33 15.39
C ALA A 406 -3.65 -0.81 14.01
N ALA A 407 -2.48 -1.26 13.52
CA ALA A 407 -2.15 -1.24 12.11
C ALA A 407 -2.28 -2.68 11.58
N LEU A 408 -3.13 -2.88 10.59
CA LEU A 408 -3.44 -4.22 10.09
C LEU A 408 -3.22 -4.32 8.59
N THR A 409 -2.75 -5.49 8.16
CA THR A 409 -2.89 -5.86 6.75
C THR A 409 -4.37 -6.20 6.45
N PRO A 410 -4.81 -6.12 5.19
CA PRO A 410 -6.18 -6.46 4.82
C PRO A 410 -6.60 -7.89 5.22
N GLU A 411 -5.64 -8.83 5.21
CA GLU A 411 -5.88 -10.21 5.65
C GLU A 411 -6.16 -10.29 7.16
N ARG A 412 -5.37 -9.59 7.97
CA ARG A 412 -5.57 -9.54 9.43
C ARG A 412 -6.85 -8.80 9.81
N PHE A 413 -7.20 -7.76 9.05
CA PHE A 413 -8.51 -7.10 9.21
C PHE A 413 -9.65 -8.07 8.94
N ALA A 414 -9.55 -8.91 7.91
CA ALA A 414 -10.53 -9.95 7.64
C ALA A 414 -10.64 -10.98 8.77
N GLU A 415 -9.52 -11.40 9.37
CA GLU A 415 -9.46 -12.33 10.49
C GLU A 415 -10.12 -11.70 11.73
N TRP A 416 -9.71 -10.50 12.11
CA TRP A 416 -10.30 -9.74 13.21
C TRP A 416 -11.81 -9.57 13.06
N LEU A 417 -12.26 -9.15 11.88
CA LEU A 417 -13.68 -9.00 11.60
C LEU A 417 -14.41 -10.34 11.74
N GLY A 418 -13.80 -11.42 11.31
CA GLY A 418 -14.34 -12.78 11.46
C GLY A 418 -14.52 -13.18 12.93
N GLU A 419 -13.59 -12.80 13.81
CA GLU A 419 -13.66 -13.04 15.25
C GLU A 419 -14.80 -12.24 15.90
N VAL A 420 -14.88 -10.95 15.62
CA VAL A 420 -15.94 -10.06 16.12
C VAL A 420 -17.33 -10.53 15.68
N LEU A 421 -17.44 -10.92 14.44
CA LEU A 421 -18.70 -11.37 13.89
C LEU A 421 -19.07 -12.81 14.33
N SER A 422 -18.20 -13.60 14.97
CA SER A 422 -18.50 -15.00 15.37
C SER A 422 -19.24 -15.10 16.68
#